data_fe333c224c13cd9aa7646d8e11e24e96
#
_entry.id   fe333c224c13cd9aa7646d8e11e24e96
#
_cell.length_a   1.000
_cell.length_b   1.000
_cell.length_c   1.000
_cell.angle_alpha   90.00
_cell.angle_beta   90.00
_cell.angle_gamma   90.00
#
_symmetry.space_group_name_H-M   'P 1'
#
loop_
_entity.id
_entity.type
_entity.pdbx_description
1 polymer ?
#
loop_
_entity_poly.entity_id
_entity_poly.type
_entity_poly.pdbx_seq_one_letter_code
_entity_poly.pdbx_strand_id
1 'polypeptide(L)'
;MPNKKHYLYLFPILLSIGYAEPTLKDQWPEFRGPNGNGIVAGKRGLPTTWSEEKNIAWKTKIDGKAWSSPVVWDDQIWITNSSADGKLMEGICINKKDGKIKYRLSLFRNETVEPLGNNVNSYGSPSPVIEKDAVYIHFGSYGTTAIDTNSGKEIWKRTDLECRHFRGPGSSPIIFQDMLILTMDGVDFQYVIALDKKTGKTKWKTERSTKWDDVEPDGKIRGDGDLRKAYTTPTFLKVSGKTIMISPGAKSCFAYNPINGKELWNIRYSGYSNASRTVIYKDNAIINSGYGKPHLISVKIDPSAAGDISGTHINWDIFKRVPKRSSPIIVGDQLYMTTDEGILTCLDAKTGESNWSDRMPGHYSASPIFADGKLYFFSEMGHCYVIAPGGDYNLISKNKLDSGFMASPAISGKAIYARSKTHLYRIENL
;
A
#
# COMPACT_ATOMS: atom_id res chain seq x y z
N MET A 1 -42.33 60.31 23.65
CA MET A 1 -41.04 59.63 23.57
C MET A 1 -41.28 58.16 23.90
N PRO A 2 -41.12 57.19 22.95
CA PRO A 2 -41.35 55.75 23.24
C PRO A 2 -40.04 55.06 23.65
N ASN A 3 -40.16 54.28 24.72
CA ASN A 3 -39.10 53.44 25.29
C ASN A 3 -38.60 52.37 24.29
N LYS A 4 -37.28 52.34 23.99
CA LYS A 4 -36.63 51.26 23.28
C LYS A 4 -36.30 50.14 24.26
N LYS A 5 -36.99 49.01 24.14
CA LYS A 5 -36.63 47.76 24.80
C LYS A 5 -35.47 47.07 24.00
N HIS A 6 -34.32 46.94 24.64
CA HIS A 6 -33.22 46.11 24.11
C HIS A 6 -33.49 44.64 24.42
N TYR A 7 -33.66 43.82 23.38
CA TYR A 7 -33.67 42.36 23.51
C TYR A 7 -32.24 41.85 23.37
N LEU A 8 -31.74 41.27 24.45
CA LEU A 8 -30.47 40.55 24.46
C LEU A 8 -30.71 39.14 23.89
N TYR A 9 -30.21 38.87 22.68
CA TYR A 9 -30.22 37.53 22.12
C TYR A 9 -29.01 36.78 22.68
N LEU A 10 -29.28 35.85 23.61
CA LEU A 10 -28.29 34.82 24.00
C LEU A 10 -28.22 33.77 22.90
N PHE A 11 -27.14 33.76 22.15
CA PHE A 11 -26.77 32.61 21.28
C PHE A 11 -26.20 31.51 22.18
N PRO A 12 -26.71 30.28 22.10
CA PRO A 12 -26.05 29.14 22.77
C PRO A 12 -24.75 28.81 22.02
N ILE A 13 -23.63 28.98 22.73
CA ILE A 13 -22.34 28.44 22.28
C ILE A 13 -22.43 26.91 22.37
N LEU A 14 -22.67 26.26 21.24
CA LEU A 14 -22.46 24.81 21.08
C LEU A 14 -20.96 24.53 21.16
N LEU A 15 -20.50 24.19 22.35
CA LEU A 15 -19.19 23.53 22.51
C LEU A 15 -19.25 22.20 21.76
N SER A 16 -18.75 22.16 20.54
CA SER A 16 -18.38 20.92 19.86
C SER A 16 -17.19 20.32 20.61
N ILE A 17 -17.45 19.33 21.45
CA ILE A 17 -16.42 18.46 21.98
C ILE A 17 -15.89 17.69 20.76
N GLY A 18 -14.90 18.25 20.10
CA GLY A 18 -14.10 17.55 19.11
C GLY A 18 -13.32 16.46 19.85
N TYR A 19 -13.74 15.21 19.71
CA TYR A 19 -12.85 14.08 19.97
C TYR A 19 -11.68 14.21 18.99
N ALA A 20 -10.57 14.77 19.47
CA ALA A 20 -9.30 14.68 18.78
C ALA A 20 -8.98 13.20 18.67
N GLU A 21 -9.06 12.64 17.46
CA GLU A 21 -8.47 11.35 17.19
C GLU A 21 -6.99 11.42 17.65
N PRO A 22 -6.49 10.41 18.37
CA PRO A 22 -5.10 10.39 18.78
C PRO A 22 -4.24 10.64 17.55
N THR A 23 -3.45 11.68 17.58
CA THR A 23 -2.60 12.06 16.45
C THR A 23 -1.62 10.93 16.20
N LEU A 24 -1.84 10.13 15.16
CA LEU A 24 -0.89 9.12 14.62
C LEU A 24 0.39 9.79 14.07
N LYS A 25 0.77 10.89 14.66
CA LYS A 25 1.73 11.87 14.15
C LYS A 25 3.09 11.26 13.80
N ASP A 26 3.48 10.16 14.46
CA ASP A 26 4.78 9.50 14.27
C ASP A 26 4.63 8.00 13.99
N GLN A 27 3.43 7.54 13.65
CA GLN A 27 3.16 6.16 13.31
C GLN A 27 3.11 5.97 11.78
N TRP A 28 3.54 4.77 11.34
CA TRP A 28 3.43 4.34 9.95
C TRP A 28 2.86 2.91 9.93
N PRO A 29 1.55 2.76 10.22
CA PRO A 29 0.98 1.50 10.66
C PRO A 29 0.77 0.46 9.57
N GLU A 30 0.74 0.86 8.30
CA GLU A 30 0.45 -0.02 7.17
C GLU A 30 1.27 0.35 5.93
N PHE A 31 1.15 -0.47 4.89
CA PHE A 31 1.73 -0.18 3.57
C PHE A 31 1.31 1.21 3.08
N ARG A 32 2.30 2.10 2.87
CA ARG A 32 2.14 3.52 2.49
C ARG A 32 1.54 4.41 3.59
N GLY A 33 1.66 4.03 4.86
CA GLY A 33 1.37 4.90 6.00
C GLY A 33 -0.10 5.01 6.38
N PRO A 34 -0.44 5.96 7.28
CA PRO A 34 -1.74 5.97 7.99
C PRO A 34 -2.99 5.99 7.11
N ASN A 35 -2.88 6.55 5.92
CA ASN A 35 -3.98 6.65 4.95
C ASN A 35 -3.69 5.84 3.66
N GLY A 36 -2.65 5.00 3.66
CA GLY A 36 -2.25 4.22 2.50
C GLY A 36 -1.82 5.03 1.28
N ASN A 37 -1.53 6.31 1.42
CA ASN A 37 -1.28 7.25 0.31
C ASN A 37 0.19 7.69 0.18
N GLY A 38 1.06 7.36 1.14
CA GLY A 38 2.48 7.73 1.12
C GLY A 38 2.77 9.18 1.56
N ILE A 39 1.81 9.87 2.17
CA ILE A 39 1.90 11.29 2.50
C ILE A 39 2.01 11.49 4.00
N VAL A 40 2.94 12.35 4.41
CA VAL A 40 3.06 12.84 5.79
C VAL A 40 2.78 14.33 5.82
N ALA A 41 1.82 14.71 6.63
CA ALA A 41 1.51 16.11 6.88
C ALA A 41 2.47 16.76 7.88
N GLY A 42 2.68 18.06 7.72
CA GLY A 42 3.52 18.88 8.60
C GLY A 42 5.02 18.71 8.34
N LYS A 43 5.79 19.63 8.93
CA LYS A 43 7.24 19.68 8.80
C LYS A 43 7.89 18.64 9.71
N ARG A 44 8.78 17.80 9.16
CA ARG A 44 9.51 16.71 9.85
C ARG A 44 11.00 16.96 9.96
N GLY A 45 11.56 17.79 9.08
CA GLY A 45 13.00 18.03 9.01
C GLY A 45 13.76 16.85 8.40
N LEU A 46 13.18 16.18 7.41
CA LEU A 46 13.81 15.05 6.74
C LEU A 46 15.02 15.49 5.91
N PRO A 47 16.07 14.67 5.81
CA PRO A 47 17.21 14.98 4.97
C PRO A 47 16.85 14.95 3.48
N THR A 48 17.51 15.80 2.71
CA THR A 48 17.47 15.75 1.25
C THR A 48 18.72 15.10 0.68
N THR A 49 19.79 15.01 1.46
CA THR A 49 21.05 14.42 1.02
C THR A 49 21.54 13.37 2.02
N TRP A 50 21.98 12.22 1.49
CA TRP A 50 22.62 11.14 2.26
C TRP A 50 23.49 10.25 1.38
N SER A 51 24.36 9.50 2.02
CA SER A 51 25.18 8.43 1.44
C SER A 51 25.39 7.36 2.51
N GLU A 52 26.18 6.31 2.24
CA GLU A 52 26.52 5.32 3.27
C GLU A 52 27.24 5.93 4.49
N GLU A 53 27.87 7.10 4.32
CA GLU A 53 28.68 7.78 5.34
C GLU A 53 28.01 9.06 5.90
N LYS A 54 26.87 9.48 5.32
CA LYS A 54 26.21 10.74 5.68
C LYS A 54 24.73 10.52 5.94
N ASN A 55 24.25 11.08 7.07
CA ASN A 55 22.83 11.08 7.44
C ASN A 55 22.22 9.67 7.57
N ILE A 56 23.03 8.67 7.91
CA ILE A 56 22.61 7.31 8.27
C ILE A 56 22.80 7.14 9.77
N ALA A 57 21.70 7.20 10.52
CA ALA A 57 21.75 7.00 11.97
C ALA A 57 22.10 5.54 12.33
N TRP A 58 21.57 4.60 11.58
CA TRP A 58 21.95 3.18 11.65
C TRP A 58 21.53 2.44 10.37
N LYS A 59 22.21 1.32 10.11
CA LYS A 59 21.80 0.31 9.12
C LYS A 59 21.87 -1.08 9.72
N THR A 60 20.84 -1.87 9.49
CA THR A 60 20.71 -3.24 10.03
C THR A 60 20.64 -4.23 8.90
N LYS A 61 21.56 -5.19 8.87
CA LYS A 61 21.57 -6.27 7.88
C LYS A 61 20.35 -7.18 8.07
N ILE A 62 19.64 -7.46 6.99
CA ILE A 62 18.49 -8.38 6.95
C ILE A 62 18.81 -9.50 5.95
N ASP A 63 19.15 -10.66 6.47
CA ASP A 63 19.38 -11.85 5.65
C ASP A 63 18.05 -12.42 5.17
N GLY A 64 18.03 -13.02 3.98
CA GLY A 64 16.85 -13.57 3.34
C GLY A 64 16.45 -12.77 2.09
N LYS A 65 15.22 -13.01 1.59
CA LYS A 65 14.71 -12.35 0.38
C LYS A 65 13.24 -11.95 0.58
N ALA A 66 12.98 -10.68 0.84
CA ALA A 66 11.62 -10.18 0.97
C ALA A 66 11.53 -8.68 0.64
N TRP A 67 10.36 -8.26 0.13
CA TRP A 67 10.12 -6.91 -0.38
C TRP A 67 9.11 -6.11 0.44
N SER A 68 8.73 -6.57 1.63
CA SER A 68 7.78 -5.84 2.48
C SER A 68 8.31 -4.47 2.86
N SER A 69 7.42 -3.49 2.82
CA SER A 69 7.68 -2.15 3.36
C SER A 69 7.70 -2.20 4.89
N PRO A 70 8.55 -1.41 5.57
CA PRO A 70 8.51 -1.32 7.02
C PRO A 70 7.23 -0.63 7.49
N VAL A 71 6.69 -1.13 8.59
CA VAL A 71 5.65 -0.45 9.38
C VAL A 71 6.24 -0.04 10.73
N VAL A 72 5.76 1.10 11.25
CA VAL A 72 6.33 1.70 12.46
C VAL A 72 5.22 2.01 13.45
N TRP A 73 5.39 1.56 14.69
CA TRP A 73 4.56 1.93 15.81
C TRP A 73 5.42 2.14 17.06
N ASP A 74 5.33 3.32 17.64
CA ASP A 74 6.14 3.77 18.77
C ASP A 74 7.65 3.57 18.54
N ASP A 75 8.30 2.66 19.27
CA ASP A 75 9.72 2.34 19.17
C ASP A 75 10.02 1.09 18.32
N GLN A 76 9.02 0.52 17.66
CA GLN A 76 9.14 -0.72 16.90
C GLN A 76 8.97 -0.51 15.40
N ILE A 77 9.80 -1.23 14.64
CA ILE A 77 9.68 -1.36 13.20
C ILE A 77 9.47 -2.84 12.89
N TRP A 78 8.41 -3.16 12.16
CA TRP A 78 8.13 -4.53 11.75
C TRP A 78 8.21 -4.71 10.24
N ILE A 79 8.81 -5.81 9.84
CA ILE A 79 8.87 -6.27 8.45
C ILE A 79 8.58 -7.77 8.36
N THR A 80 8.06 -8.23 7.24
CA THR A 80 8.07 -9.66 6.89
C THR A 80 9.39 -10.03 6.24
N ASN A 81 9.79 -11.28 6.35
CA ASN A 81 10.98 -11.82 5.72
C ASN A 81 10.76 -13.27 5.28
N SER A 82 11.59 -13.77 4.37
CA SER A 82 11.60 -15.19 4.01
C SER A 82 13.01 -15.66 3.65
N SER A 83 13.26 -16.97 3.78
CA SER A 83 14.37 -17.60 3.09
C SER A 83 14.21 -17.46 1.56
N ALA A 84 15.29 -17.53 0.82
CA ALA A 84 15.26 -17.35 -0.64
C ALA A 84 14.40 -18.41 -1.34
N ASP A 85 14.33 -19.61 -0.79
CA ASP A 85 13.51 -20.73 -1.26
C ASP A 85 12.05 -20.70 -0.75
N GLY A 86 11.71 -19.75 0.13
CA GLY A 86 10.37 -19.59 0.69
C GLY A 86 9.98 -20.60 1.76
N LYS A 87 10.86 -21.51 2.14
CA LYS A 87 10.55 -22.54 3.14
C LYS A 87 10.41 -21.99 4.56
N LEU A 88 11.14 -20.91 4.88
CA LEU A 88 11.03 -20.19 6.15
C LEU A 88 10.45 -18.82 5.92
N MET A 89 9.38 -18.49 6.64
CA MET A 89 8.74 -17.17 6.65
C MET A 89 8.80 -16.58 8.05
N GLU A 90 9.28 -15.34 8.13
CA GLU A 90 9.62 -14.69 9.38
C GLU A 90 8.93 -13.33 9.55
N GLY A 91 8.63 -12.97 10.79
CA GLY A 91 8.37 -11.60 11.23
C GLY A 91 9.60 -11.06 11.96
N ILE A 92 10.07 -9.87 11.59
CA ILE A 92 11.22 -9.25 12.22
C ILE A 92 10.81 -7.92 12.83
N CYS A 93 11.06 -7.76 14.13
CA CYS A 93 10.92 -6.51 14.86
C CYS A 93 12.29 -5.89 15.10
N ILE A 94 12.44 -4.63 14.72
CA ILE A 94 13.66 -3.85 14.89
C ILE A 94 13.35 -2.66 15.80
N ASN A 95 14.23 -2.40 16.76
CA ASN A 95 14.12 -1.21 17.60
C ASN A 95 14.39 0.06 16.76
N LYS A 96 13.45 0.99 16.79
CA LYS A 96 13.49 2.22 16.00
C LYS A 96 14.67 3.11 16.36
N LYS A 97 15.12 3.12 17.62
CA LYS A 97 16.17 4.02 18.11
C LYS A 97 17.57 3.59 17.67
N ASP A 98 17.89 2.30 17.81
CA ASP A 98 19.27 1.81 17.63
C ASP A 98 19.43 0.76 16.51
N GLY A 99 18.34 0.38 15.85
CA GLY A 99 18.37 -0.58 14.74
C GLY A 99 18.57 -2.05 15.16
N LYS A 100 18.63 -2.36 16.46
CA LYS A 100 18.80 -3.74 16.92
C LYS A 100 17.56 -4.57 16.67
N ILE A 101 17.75 -5.81 16.26
CA ILE A 101 16.65 -6.78 16.11
C ILE A 101 16.16 -7.16 17.51
N LYS A 102 14.92 -6.81 17.83
CA LYS A 102 14.23 -7.16 19.08
C LYS A 102 13.65 -8.58 19.01
N TYR A 103 13.01 -8.91 17.89
CA TYR A 103 12.44 -10.24 17.62
C TYR A 103 12.79 -10.67 16.20
N ARG A 104 13.12 -11.94 16.02
CA ARG A 104 13.16 -12.64 14.74
C ARG A 104 12.35 -13.93 14.92
N LEU A 105 11.12 -13.90 14.45
CA LEU A 105 10.12 -14.93 14.71
C LEU A 105 9.97 -15.83 13.49
N SER A 106 10.26 -17.12 13.64
CA SER A 106 9.92 -18.14 12.65
C SER A 106 8.42 -18.40 12.70
N LEU A 107 7.66 -17.84 11.76
CA LEU A 107 6.19 -17.87 11.78
C LEU A 107 5.62 -19.09 11.05
N PHE A 108 6.13 -19.37 9.84
CA PHE A 108 5.67 -20.49 9.03
C PHE A 108 6.86 -21.24 8.45
N ARG A 109 6.75 -22.56 8.42
CA ARG A 109 7.69 -23.47 7.76
C ARG A 109 6.91 -24.30 6.75
N ASN A 110 7.37 -24.30 5.51
CA ASN A 110 6.71 -24.94 4.40
C ASN A 110 7.63 -26.00 3.79
N GLU A 111 7.17 -27.23 3.68
CA GLU A 111 7.90 -28.30 3.03
C GLU A 111 7.90 -28.11 1.51
N THR A 112 6.73 -27.73 0.98
CA THR A 112 6.51 -27.46 -0.44
C THR A 112 6.16 -26.00 -0.67
N VAL A 113 6.82 -25.37 -1.63
CA VAL A 113 6.64 -23.97 -1.98
C VAL A 113 6.51 -23.83 -3.49
N GLU A 114 5.49 -23.10 -3.96
CA GLU A 114 5.35 -22.81 -5.39
C GLU A 114 6.50 -21.91 -5.87
N PRO A 115 7.13 -22.19 -7.02
CA PRO A 115 8.21 -21.35 -7.55
C PRO A 115 7.68 -19.96 -7.96
N LEU A 116 8.47 -18.91 -7.69
CA LEU A 116 8.09 -17.53 -8.08
C LEU A 116 8.10 -17.31 -9.60
N GLY A 117 8.87 -18.10 -10.34
CA GLY A 117 8.98 -18.01 -11.80
C GLY A 117 9.69 -16.75 -12.33
N ASN A 118 10.00 -15.78 -11.46
CA ASN A 118 10.76 -14.56 -11.79
C ASN A 118 11.38 -13.94 -10.52
N ASN A 119 12.13 -12.84 -10.70
CA ASN A 119 12.79 -12.11 -9.60
C ASN A 119 12.05 -10.83 -9.17
N VAL A 120 10.87 -10.57 -9.71
CA VAL A 120 10.10 -9.35 -9.41
C VAL A 120 9.47 -9.44 -8.03
N ASN A 121 8.91 -10.61 -7.67
CA ASN A 121 8.25 -10.84 -6.39
C ASN A 121 9.12 -11.64 -5.42
N SER A 122 8.67 -11.78 -4.18
CA SER A 122 9.25 -12.62 -3.13
C SER A 122 8.14 -13.24 -2.28
N TYR A 123 8.47 -14.27 -1.51
CA TYR A 123 7.51 -14.90 -0.59
C TYR A 123 7.12 -13.98 0.59
N GLY A 124 7.97 -13.02 0.95
CA GLY A 124 7.73 -12.03 1.99
C GLY A 124 7.43 -10.63 1.46
N SER A 125 6.71 -10.48 0.36
CA SER A 125 6.35 -9.18 -0.21
C SER A 125 5.21 -8.47 0.53
N PRO A 126 4.16 -9.12 1.06
CA PRO A 126 3.15 -8.42 1.83
C PRO A 126 3.76 -7.69 3.03
N SER A 127 3.46 -6.42 3.17
CA SER A 127 3.87 -5.62 4.32
C SER A 127 2.97 -5.92 5.52
N PRO A 128 3.48 -5.94 6.75
CA PRO A 128 2.63 -6.07 7.93
C PRO A 128 1.66 -4.90 8.06
N VAL A 129 0.65 -5.05 8.90
CA VAL A 129 -0.11 -3.93 9.47
C VAL A 129 -0.02 -4.01 10.98
N ILE A 130 0.16 -2.87 11.65
CA ILE A 130 0.39 -2.78 13.09
C ILE A 130 -0.56 -1.78 13.74
N GLU A 131 -1.01 -2.10 14.93
CA GLU A 131 -1.67 -1.18 15.85
C GLU A 131 -1.06 -1.34 17.23
N LYS A 132 -1.55 -0.57 18.22
CA LYS A 132 -1.12 -0.73 19.59
C LYS A 132 -1.31 -2.20 20.02
N ASP A 133 -0.25 -2.78 20.55
CA ASP A 133 -0.19 -4.14 21.11
C ASP A 133 -0.31 -5.31 20.12
N ALA A 134 -0.56 -5.08 18.83
CA ALA A 134 -0.65 -6.18 17.86
C ALA A 134 -0.08 -5.83 16.48
N VAL A 135 0.66 -6.77 15.90
CA VAL A 135 1.07 -6.74 14.48
C VAL A 135 0.49 -7.95 13.76
N TYR A 136 -0.08 -7.69 12.58
CA TYR A 136 -0.68 -8.71 11.73
C TYR A 136 0.23 -8.95 10.53
N ILE A 137 0.61 -10.20 10.33
CA ILE A 137 1.57 -10.63 9.33
C ILE A 137 0.91 -11.65 8.41
N HIS A 138 1.09 -11.44 7.10
CA HIS A 138 0.43 -12.21 6.05
C HIS A 138 1.43 -12.67 4.98
N PHE A 139 1.35 -13.93 4.59
CA PHE A 139 2.13 -14.53 3.53
C PHE A 139 1.24 -15.24 2.49
N GLY A 140 0.07 -14.68 2.20
CA GLY A 140 -0.91 -15.31 1.34
C GLY A 140 -1.42 -16.63 1.94
N SER A 141 -1.55 -17.66 1.11
CA SER A 141 -2.00 -19.00 1.53
C SER A 141 -1.02 -19.73 2.46
N TYR A 142 0.25 -19.28 2.52
CA TYR A 142 1.21 -19.88 3.46
C TYR A 142 0.88 -19.57 4.91
N GLY A 143 0.14 -18.50 5.18
CA GLY A 143 -0.40 -18.22 6.49
C GLY A 143 -0.57 -16.75 6.82
N THR A 144 -1.40 -16.52 7.83
CA THR A 144 -1.68 -15.22 8.45
C THR A 144 -1.64 -15.36 9.95
N THR A 145 -1.03 -14.42 10.65
CA THR A 145 -0.90 -14.48 12.12
C THR A 145 -0.98 -13.10 12.73
N ALA A 146 -1.46 -13.02 13.95
CA ALA A 146 -1.33 -11.87 14.82
C ALA A 146 -0.32 -12.17 15.94
N ILE A 147 0.57 -11.19 16.18
CA ILE A 147 1.63 -11.26 17.18
C ILE A 147 1.44 -10.12 18.18
N ASP A 148 1.51 -10.43 19.46
CA ASP A 148 1.61 -9.42 20.52
C ASP A 148 2.97 -8.71 20.43
N THR A 149 2.94 -7.41 20.25
CA THR A 149 4.17 -6.61 19.99
C THR A 149 5.05 -6.43 21.22
N ASN A 150 4.49 -6.61 22.43
CA ASN A 150 5.23 -6.48 23.69
C ASN A 150 6.04 -7.74 24.01
N SER A 151 5.42 -8.91 23.82
CA SER A 151 6.02 -10.21 24.15
C SER A 151 6.60 -10.98 22.96
N GLY A 152 6.23 -10.62 21.72
CA GLY A 152 6.57 -11.39 20.52
C GLY A 152 5.83 -12.72 20.42
N LYS A 153 4.82 -12.97 21.24
CA LYS A 153 4.04 -14.22 21.22
C LYS A 153 2.92 -14.16 20.20
N GLU A 154 2.62 -15.31 19.62
CA GLU A 154 1.48 -15.50 18.73
C GLU A 154 0.16 -15.34 19.50
N ILE A 155 -0.74 -14.49 19.00
CA ILE A 155 -2.11 -14.33 19.50
C ILE A 155 -3.01 -15.37 18.81
N TRP A 156 -2.94 -15.44 17.50
CA TRP A 156 -3.61 -16.43 16.67
C TRP A 156 -2.88 -16.63 15.34
N LYS A 157 -3.18 -17.75 14.69
CA LYS A 157 -2.63 -18.16 13.39
C LYS A 157 -3.70 -18.82 12.52
N ARG A 158 -3.65 -18.56 11.20
CA ARG A 158 -4.47 -19.18 10.15
C ARG A 158 -3.56 -19.73 9.07
N THR A 159 -3.79 -20.96 8.64
CA THR A 159 -3.09 -21.64 7.53
C THR A 159 -4.05 -22.32 6.55
N ASP A 160 -5.34 -22.02 6.69
CA ASP A 160 -6.46 -22.64 5.97
C ASP A 160 -7.09 -21.70 4.91
N LEU A 161 -6.44 -20.56 4.62
CA LEU A 161 -6.92 -19.63 3.60
C LEU A 161 -6.38 -20.03 2.22
N GLU A 162 -7.14 -20.84 1.51
CA GLU A 162 -6.72 -21.41 0.24
C GLU A 162 -6.62 -20.36 -0.88
N CYS A 163 -5.49 -20.36 -1.59
CA CYS A 163 -5.24 -19.52 -2.76
C CYS A 163 -3.87 -19.85 -3.35
N ARG A 164 -3.79 -20.33 -4.58
CA ARG A 164 -2.51 -20.56 -5.25
C ARG A 164 -1.92 -19.25 -5.75
N HIS A 165 -0.79 -18.89 -5.21
CA HIS A 165 -0.11 -17.63 -5.55
C HIS A 165 0.93 -17.75 -6.64
N PHE A 166 0.89 -18.68 -7.52
CA PHE A 166 1.78 -18.98 -8.66
C PHE A 166 3.09 -18.13 -8.77
N ARG A 167 3.06 -16.83 -8.43
CA ARG A 167 4.23 -15.92 -8.41
C ARG A 167 4.46 -15.29 -7.03
N GLY A 168 4.04 -15.97 -5.99
CA GLY A 168 4.12 -15.50 -4.61
C GLY A 168 3.01 -14.50 -4.21
N PRO A 169 2.82 -14.28 -2.89
CA PRO A 169 1.86 -13.32 -2.35
C PRO A 169 2.34 -11.87 -2.54
N GLY A 170 1.43 -10.90 -2.47
CA GLY A 170 1.81 -9.49 -2.61
C GLY A 170 0.87 -8.50 -1.94
N SER A 171 -0.44 -8.79 -1.85
CA SER A 171 -1.39 -7.94 -1.15
C SER A 171 -1.06 -7.84 0.33
N SER A 172 -1.00 -6.63 0.86
CA SER A 172 -0.79 -6.40 2.29
C SER A 172 -2.12 -6.40 3.05
N PRO A 173 -2.17 -6.90 4.29
CA PRO A 173 -3.34 -6.78 5.14
C PRO A 173 -3.61 -5.32 5.50
N ILE A 174 -4.89 -4.99 5.73
CA ILE A 174 -5.33 -3.69 6.24
C ILE A 174 -6.32 -3.87 7.37
N ILE A 175 -6.41 -2.89 8.27
CA ILE A 175 -7.35 -2.89 9.39
C ILE A 175 -8.55 -2.00 9.06
N PHE A 176 -9.76 -2.52 9.30
CA PHE A 176 -10.99 -1.75 9.33
C PHE A 176 -11.76 -2.05 10.61
N GLN A 177 -11.81 -1.11 11.53
CA GLN A 177 -12.44 -1.28 12.84
C GLN A 177 -11.84 -2.48 13.62
N ASP A 178 -12.64 -3.50 13.88
CA ASP A 178 -12.25 -4.74 14.55
C ASP A 178 -11.91 -5.89 13.58
N MET A 179 -11.70 -5.57 12.30
CA MET A 179 -11.44 -6.53 11.24
C MET A 179 -10.06 -6.35 10.62
N LEU A 180 -9.41 -7.47 10.34
CA LEU A 180 -8.27 -7.59 9.45
C LEU A 180 -8.79 -8.03 8.08
N ILE A 181 -8.58 -7.21 7.04
CA ILE A 181 -9.02 -7.50 5.69
C ILE A 181 -7.85 -7.97 4.85
N LEU A 182 -8.03 -9.07 4.15
CA LEU A 182 -7.06 -9.70 3.25
C LEU A 182 -7.63 -9.80 1.86
N THR A 183 -6.78 -9.62 0.85
CA THR A 183 -7.10 -9.87 -0.55
C THR A 183 -6.35 -11.11 -1.02
N MET A 184 -7.11 -12.12 -1.47
CA MET A 184 -6.62 -13.42 -1.88
C MET A 184 -6.91 -13.61 -3.38
N ASP A 185 -6.05 -13.03 -4.23
CA ASP A 185 -6.19 -13.08 -5.69
C ASP A 185 -5.16 -14.05 -6.29
N GLY A 186 -5.49 -15.33 -6.28
CA GLY A 186 -4.69 -16.41 -6.84
C GLY A 186 -5.01 -16.75 -8.28
N VAL A 187 -4.39 -17.81 -8.77
CA VAL A 187 -4.70 -18.37 -10.11
C VAL A 187 -5.96 -19.24 -10.10
N ASP A 188 -6.34 -19.75 -8.93
CA ASP A 188 -7.49 -20.63 -8.66
C ASP A 188 -8.66 -19.88 -8.02
N PHE A 189 -8.42 -19.25 -6.87
CA PHE A 189 -9.43 -18.50 -6.12
C PHE A 189 -9.10 -17.00 -6.11
N GLN A 190 -10.14 -16.17 -6.20
CA GLN A 190 -10.06 -14.72 -6.07
C GLN A 190 -11.17 -14.23 -5.15
N TYR A 191 -10.78 -13.79 -3.93
CA TYR A 191 -11.73 -13.33 -2.93
C TYR A 191 -11.12 -12.27 -2.01
N VAL A 192 -11.99 -11.55 -1.33
CA VAL A 192 -11.65 -10.69 -0.19
C VAL A 192 -12.26 -11.29 1.07
N ILE A 193 -11.52 -11.29 2.17
CA ILE A 193 -11.95 -11.87 3.43
C ILE A 193 -11.63 -10.91 4.58
N ALA A 194 -12.56 -10.80 5.52
CA ALA A 194 -12.33 -10.11 6.78
C ALA A 194 -12.29 -11.12 7.93
N LEU A 195 -11.25 -11.01 8.73
CA LEU A 195 -11.06 -11.77 9.94
C LEU A 195 -11.29 -10.85 11.14
N ASP A 196 -11.87 -11.40 12.21
CA ASP A 196 -11.84 -10.74 13.51
C ASP A 196 -10.38 -10.59 13.97
N LYS A 197 -9.94 -9.37 14.19
CA LYS A 197 -8.52 -9.10 14.43
C LYS A 197 -7.99 -9.65 15.76
N LYS A 198 -8.89 -9.93 16.74
CA LYS A 198 -8.51 -10.50 18.05
C LYS A 198 -8.42 -12.03 18.03
N THR A 199 -9.22 -12.68 17.19
CA THR A 199 -9.38 -14.15 17.23
C THR A 199 -8.97 -14.85 15.93
N GLY A 200 -8.79 -14.11 14.83
CA GLY A 200 -8.53 -14.68 13.50
C GLY A 200 -9.75 -15.35 12.86
N LYS A 201 -10.93 -15.37 13.51
CA LYS A 201 -12.14 -15.99 12.97
C LYS A 201 -12.69 -15.18 11.79
N THR A 202 -13.16 -15.86 10.76
CA THR A 202 -13.78 -15.23 9.58
C THR A 202 -15.06 -14.52 9.97
N LYS A 203 -15.17 -13.23 9.66
CA LYS A 203 -16.39 -12.42 9.79
C LYS A 203 -17.22 -12.43 8.50
N TRP A 204 -16.56 -12.24 7.36
CA TRP A 204 -17.15 -12.38 6.05
C TRP A 204 -16.08 -12.78 5.01
N LYS A 205 -16.52 -13.42 3.94
CA LYS A 205 -15.75 -13.75 2.74
C LYS A 205 -16.58 -13.44 1.53
N THR A 206 -16.02 -12.78 0.52
CA THR A 206 -16.69 -12.44 -0.73
C THR A 206 -15.81 -12.82 -1.90
N GLU A 207 -16.28 -13.71 -2.74
CA GLU A 207 -15.63 -14.04 -4.01
C GLU A 207 -15.79 -12.87 -5.00
N ARG A 208 -14.76 -12.67 -5.82
CA ARG A 208 -14.82 -11.63 -6.85
C ARG A 208 -15.76 -12.04 -7.96
N SER A 209 -16.62 -11.13 -8.39
CA SER A 209 -17.62 -11.37 -9.45
C SER A 209 -17.03 -11.31 -10.87
N THR A 210 -15.69 -11.37 -11.01
CA THR A 210 -15.03 -11.35 -12.32
C THR A 210 -15.51 -12.55 -13.16
N LYS A 211 -16.00 -12.26 -14.36
CA LYS A 211 -16.28 -13.29 -15.35
C LYS A 211 -15.01 -13.58 -16.14
N TRP A 212 -14.56 -14.82 -16.11
CA TRP A 212 -13.39 -15.29 -16.81
C TRP A 212 -13.78 -15.89 -18.17
N ASP A 213 -13.10 -15.45 -19.24
CA ASP A 213 -13.24 -15.96 -20.61
C ASP A 213 -11.91 -16.57 -21.08
N ASP A 214 -11.20 -17.20 -20.16
CA ASP A 214 -9.84 -17.68 -20.33
C ASP A 214 -9.70 -19.21 -20.19
N VAL A 215 -10.80 -19.94 -20.36
CA VAL A 215 -10.80 -21.40 -20.42
C VAL A 215 -10.69 -21.84 -21.89
N GLU A 216 -9.64 -22.59 -22.21
CA GLU A 216 -9.40 -23.14 -23.54
C GLU A 216 -10.38 -24.29 -23.85
N PRO A 217 -10.54 -24.67 -25.12
CA PRO A 217 -11.45 -25.78 -25.52
C PRO A 217 -11.13 -27.13 -24.86
N ASP A 218 -9.88 -27.34 -24.43
CA ASP A 218 -9.45 -28.54 -23.69
C ASP A 218 -9.73 -28.47 -22.19
N GLY A 219 -10.40 -27.40 -21.73
CA GLY A 219 -10.73 -27.17 -20.32
C GLY A 219 -9.60 -26.57 -19.48
N LYS A 220 -8.43 -26.30 -20.06
CA LYS A 220 -7.33 -25.67 -19.34
C LYS A 220 -7.54 -24.15 -19.22
N ILE A 221 -7.03 -23.60 -18.11
CA ILE A 221 -7.02 -22.15 -17.92
C ILE A 221 -5.81 -21.57 -18.65
N ARG A 222 -6.04 -20.55 -19.49
CA ARG A 222 -4.97 -19.88 -20.25
C ARG A 222 -3.85 -19.36 -19.34
N GLY A 223 -2.60 -19.72 -19.68
CA GLY A 223 -1.43 -19.29 -18.91
C GLY A 223 -1.45 -19.75 -17.45
N ASP A 224 -2.00 -20.94 -17.17
CA ASP A 224 -2.14 -21.51 -15.82
C ASP A 224 -2.82 -20.58 -14.81
N GLY A 225 -3.66 -19.67 -15.30
CA GLY A 225 -4.39 -18.69 -14.47
C GLY A 225 -3.59 -17.44 -14.09
N ASP A 226 -2.38 -17.22 -14.64
CA ASP A 226 -1.56 -16.03 -14.33
C ASP A 226 -2.30 -14.72 -14.60
N LEU A 227 -3.21 -14.72 -15.59
CA LEU A 227 -4.06 -13.57 -15.92
C LEU A 227 -5.13 -13.25 -14.88
N ARG A 228 -5.38 -14.16 -13.92
CA ARG A 228 -6.35 -13.99 -12.84
C ARG A 228 -5.75 -13.36 -11.58
N LYS A 229 -4.44 -13.22 -11.54
CA LYS A 229 -3.72 -12.73 -10.38
C LYS A 229 -3.79 -11.22 -10.20
N ALA A 230 -3.82 -10.79 -8.91
CA ALA A 230 -3.58 -9.43 -8.49
C ALA A 230 -2.83 -9.41 -7.15
N TYR A 231 -2.21 -8.25 -6.85
CA TYR A 231 -1.35 -8.05 -5.68
C TYR A 231 -1.70 -6.76 -4.91
N THR A 232 -2.81 -6.13 -5.25
CA THR A 232 -3.17 -4.83 -4.71
C THR A 232 -3.60 -4.92 -3.25
N THR A 233 -3.24 -3.89 -2.50
CA THR A 233 -3.76 -3.63 -1.16
C THR A 233 -4.97 -2.70 -1.29
N PRO A 234 -6.12 -3.01 -0.69
CA PRO A 234 -7.31 -2.17 -0.78
C PRO A 234 -7.10 -0.78 -0.17
N THR A 235 -7.96 0.15 -0.56
CA THR A 235 -7.99 1.53 -0.04
C THR A 235 -9.39 1.87 0.42
N PHE A 236 -9.50 2.55 1.58
CA PHE A 236 -10.79 3.06 2.06
C PHE A 236 -11.00 4.51 1.62
N LEU A 237 -12.24 4.81 1.30
CA LEU A 237 -12.70 6.17 1.02
C LEU A 237 -14.01 6.42 1.76
N LYS A 238 -14.11 7.56 2.43
CA LYS A 238 -15.36 8.01 3.07
C LYS A 238 -16.06 9.04 2.17
N VAL A 239 -17.24 8.69 1.68
CA VAL A 239 -18.08 9.54 0.83
C VAL A 239 -19.48 9.57 1.38
N SER A 240 -20.06 10.77 1.55
CA SER A 240 -21.41 10.97 2.08
C SER A 240 -21.71 10.18 3.37
N GLY A 241 -20.72 10.15 4.28
CA GLY A 241 -20.83 9.47 5.56
C GLY A 241 -20.66 7.94 5.51
N LYS A 242 -20.59 7.32 4.32
CA LYS A 242 -20.35 5.87 4.13
C LYS A 242 -18.88 5.61 3.83
N THR A 243 -18.32 4.55 4.39
CA THR A 243 -17.00 4.06 4.00
C THR A 243 -17.15 3.00 2.92
N ILE A 244 -16.42 3.18 1.82
CA ILE A 244 -16.33 2.25 0.69
C ILE A 244 -14.90 1.74 0.63
N MET A 245 -14.73 0.45 0.40
CA MET A 245 -13.44 -0.20 0.17
C MET A 245 -13.26 -0.42 -1.33
N ILE A 246 -12.22 0.19 -1.90
CA ILE A 246 -11.83 0.03 -3.30
C ILE A 246 -10.73 -1.04 -3.36
N SER A 247 -10.97 -2.10 -4.11
CA SER A 247 -10.10 -3.27 -4.20
C SER A 247 -9.89 -3.68 -5.66
N PRO A 248 -8.84 -3.18 -6.32
CA PRO A 248 -8.50 -3.63 -7.67
C PRO A 248 -8.10 -5.12 -7.66
N GLY A 249 -8.63 -5.86 -8.60
CA GLY A 249 -8.29 -7.26 -8.90
C GLY A 249 -7.76 -7.37 -10.32
N ALA A 250 -7.57 -8.58 -10.82
CA ALA A 250 -7.31 -8.79 -12.24
C ALA A 250 -8.60 -8.55 -13.04
N LYS A 251 -8.49 -7.88 -14.18
CA LYS A 251 -9.58 -7.57 -15.13
C LYS A 251 -10.67 -6.65 -14.60
N SER A 252 -10.72 -6.36 -13.30
CA SER A 252 -11.76 -5.52 -12.69
C SER A 252 -11.27 -4.87 -11.40
N CYS A 253 -11.84 -3.71 -11.07
CA CYS A 253 -11.76 -3.12 -9.74
C CYS A 253 -13.14 -3.14 -9.12
N PHE A 254 -13.20 -3.45 -7.85
CA PHE A 254 -14.43 -3.65 -7.08
C PHE A 254 -14.53 -2.63 -5.96
N ALA A 255 -15.75 -2.21 -5.68
CA ALA A 255 -16.09 -1.50 -4.47
C ALA A 255 -16.92 -2.40 -3.55
N TYR A 256 -16.53 -2.42 -2.28
CA TYR A 256 -17.21 -3.21 -1.26
C TYR A 256 -17.67 -2.35 -0.09
N ASN A 257 -18.75 -2.78 0.54
CA ASN A 257 -19.06 -2.35 1.89
C ASN A 257 -18.12 -3.10 2.87
N PRO A 258 -17.17 -2.43 3.54
CA PRO A 258 -16.18 -3.11 4.36
C PRO A 258 -16.75 -3.76 5.62
N ILE A 259 -17.98 -3.40 6.04
CA ILE A 259 -18.63 -3.96 7.24
C ILE A 259 -19.05 -5.41 7.01
N ASN A 260 -19.55 -5.73 5.82
CA ASN A 260 -20.16 -7.04 5.52
C ASN A 260 -19.66 -7.70 4.23
N GLY A 261 -18.69 -7.09 3.54
CA GLY A 261 -18.10 -7.60 2.31
C GLY A 261 -19.01 -7.53 1.07
N LYS A 262 -20.20 -6.93 1.17
CA LYS A 262 -21.10 -6.84 0.01
C LYS A 262 -20.44 -6.03 -1.10
N GLU A 263 -20.33 -6.60 -2.31
CA GLU A 263 -19.94 -5.87 -3.51
C GLU A 263 -21.02 -4.84 -3.85
N LEU A 264 -20.59 -3.60 -4.08
CA LEU A 264 -21.45 -2.48 -4.42
C LEU A 264 -21.48 -2.30 -5.94
N TRP A 265 -20.32 -2.11 -6.53
CA TRP A 265 -20.15 -1.93 -7.97
C TRP A 265 -18.76 -2.41 -8.41
N ASN A 266 -18.57 -2.53 -9.71
CA ASN A 266 -17.27 -2.80 -10.31
C ASN A 266 -17.06 -1.99 -11.59
N ILE A 267 -15.78 -1.86 -11.99
CA ILE A 267 -15.36 -1.44 -13.33
C ILE A 267 -14.50 -2.53 -13.94
N ARG A 268 -14.49 -2.61 -15.28
CA ARG A 268 -13.70 -3.58 -16.04
C ARG A 268 -12.55 -2.92 -16.77
N TYR A 269 -11.45 -3.63 -16.88
CA TYR A 269 -10.27 -3.28 -17.65
C TYR A 269 -9.52 -4.53 -18.12
N SER A 270 -8.54 -4.39 -19.03
CA SER A 270 -7.81 -5.54 -19.57
C SER A 270 -6.62 -6.00 -18.69
N GLY A 271 -6.23 -5.23 -17.69
CA GLY A 271 -5.02 -5.46 -16.88
C GLY A 271 -5.12 -6.62 -15.90
N TYR A 272 -3.97 -7.07 -15.42
CA TYR A 272 -3.81 -8.14 -14.42
C TYR A 272 -2.50 -7.95 -13.66
N SER A 273 -2.23 -8.77 -12.64
CA SER A 273 -1.03 -8.69 -11.80
C SER A 273 -0.75 -7.26 -11.29
N ASN A 274 -1.79 -6.50 -11.07
CA ASN A 274 -1.71 -5.14 -10.55
C ASN A 274 -1.25 -5.16 -9.08
N ALA A 275 -0.22 -4.35 -8.77
CA ALA A 275 0.38 -4.23 -7.44
C ALA A 275 0.22 -2.83 -6.85
N SER A 276 -0.09 -1.86 -7.69
CA SER A 276 -0.24 -0.46 -7.33
C SER A 276 -1.47 -0.23 -6.45
N ARG A 277 -1.30 0.39 -5.29
CA ARG A 277 -2.41 0.77 -4.42
C ARG A 277 -3.17 1.96 -5.02
N THR A 278 -4.49 1.90 -5.00
CA THR A 278 -5.37 3.01 -5.42
C THR A 278 -5.09 4.26 -4.60
N VAL A 279 -5.01 5.41 -5.27
CA VAL A 279 -4.93 6.72 -4.63
C VAL A 279 -6.24 7.48 -4.84
N ILE A 280 -6.57 8.34 -3.88
CA ILE A 280 -7.84 9.07 -3.87
C ILE A 280 -7.58 10.54 -4.18
N TYR A 281 -8.34 11.07 -5.13
CA TYR A 281 -8.39 12.49 -5.45
C TYR A 281 -9.81 13.00 -5.28
N LYS A 282 -10.07 13.76 -4.20
CA LYS A 282 -11.42 14.21 -3.82
C LYS A 282 -12.39 13.01 -3.72
N ASP A 283 -13.41 12.94 -4.55
CA ASP A 283 -14.40 11.87 -4.65
C ASP A 283 -14.08 10.84 -5.75
N ASN A 284 -12.84 10.81 -6.24
CA ASN A 284 -12.40 9.90 -7.29
C ASN A 284 -11.36 8.91 -6.79
N ALA A 285 -11.51 7.65 -7.18
CA ALA A 285 -10.47 6.64 -7.07
C ALA A 285 -9.64 6.60 -8.36
N ILE A 286 -8.32 6.72 -8.22
CA ILE A 286 -7.39 6.57 -9.35
C ILE A 286 -6.75 5.20 -9.25
N ILE A 287 -7.09 4.33 -10.22
CA ILE A 287 -6.83 2.90 -10.23
C ILE A 287 -5.81 2.59 -11.31
N ASN A 288 -4.81 1.80 -10.97
CA ASN A 288 -3.84 1.25 -11.92
C ASN A 288 -4.20 -0.20 -12.25
N SER A 289 -4.28 -0.54 -13.53
CA SER A 289 -4.69 -1.87 -13.98
C SER A 289 -3.54 -2.90 -14.01
N GLY A 290 -2.29 -2.49 -13.79
CA GLY A 290 -1.13 -3.40 -13.70
C GLY A 290 -0.56 -3.81 -15.07
N TYR A 291 -0.28 -5.10 -15.25
CA TYR A 291 0.36 -5.65 -16.44
C TYR A 291 -0.62 -5.82 -17.61
N GLY A 292 -0.07 -6.13 -18.79
CA GLY A 292 -0.75 -6.15 -20.08
C GLY A 292 -0.61 -4.80 -20.77
N LYS A 293 -1.71 -4.10 -21.02
CA LYS A 293 -1.71 -2.66 -21.34
C LYS A 293 -2.04 -1.91 -20.06
N PRO A 294 -1.05 -1.30 -19.38
CA PRO A 294 -1.31 -0.57 -18.15
C PRO A 294 -2.23 0.62 -18.41
N HIS A 295 -3.28 0.73 -17.61
CA HIS A 295 -4.18 1.89 -17.59
C HIS A 295 -4.04 2.59 -16.24
N LEU A 296 -4.18 3.90 -16.24
CA LEU A 296 -4.49 4.67 -15.04
C LEU A 296 -5.87 5.26 -15.25
N ILE A 297 -6.82 4.86 -14.42
CA ILE A 297 -8.25 5.10 -14.59
C ILE A 297 -8.78 5.93 -13.43
N SER A 298 -9.38 7.08 -13.68
CA SER A 298 -10.09 7.87 -12.67
C SER A 298 -11.57 7.53 -12.67
N VAL A 299 -12.06 7.03 -11.56
CA VAL A 299 -13.44 6.60 -11.37
C VAL A 299 -14.10 7.48 -10.32
N LYS A 300 -15.21 8.11 -10.64
CA LYS A 300 -16.05 8.81 -9.68
C LYS A 300 -16.68 7.82 -8.72
N ILE A 301 -16.53 8.06 -7.42
CA ILE A 301 -17.10 7.21 -6.39
C ILE A 301 -18.51 7.70 -6.06
N ASP A 302 -19.47 6.89 -6.39
CA ASP A 302 -20.87 7.13 -6.05
C ASP A 302 -21.35 6.05 -5.07
N PRO A 303 -21.73 6.42 -3.82
CA PRO A 303 -22.22 5.48 -2.82
C PRO A 303 -23.56 4.83 -3.18
N SER A 304 -24.27 5.32 -4.22
CA SER A 304 -25.53 4.79 -4.73
C SER A 304 -25.35 3.90 -5.98
N ALA A 305 -24.14 3.92 -6.59
CA ALA A 305 -23.85 3.12 -7.76
C ALA A 305 -23.93 1.61 -7.47
N ALA A 306 -24.35 0.83 -8.45
CA ALA A 306 -24.47 -0.62 -8.33
C ALA A 306 -24.14 -1.32 -9.67
N GLY A 307 -23.56 -2.52 -9.56
CA GLY A 307 -23.23 -3.35 -10.72
C GLY A 307 -22.03 -2.83 -11.51
N ASP A 308 -22.02 -3.05 -12.82
CA ASP A 308 -20.95 -2.60 -13.71
C ASP A 308 -21.14 -1.11 -14.07
N ILE A 309 -20.24 -0.26 -13.61
CA ILE A 309 -20.27 1.18 -13.85
C ILE A 309 -19.22 1.66 -14.85
N SER A 310 -18.58 0.75 -15.59
CA SER A 310 -17.51 1.07 -16.54
C SER A 310 -17.92 2.11 -17.60
N GLY A 311 -19.19 2.09 -18.04
CA GLY A 311 -19.69 3.01 -19.06
C GLY A 311 -20.14 4.39 -18.54
N THR A 312 -20.18 4.62 -17.23
CA THR A 312 -20.87 5.79 -16.66
C THR A 312 -20.05 6.61 -15.68
N HIS A 313 -19.06 6.01 -15.00
CA HIS A 313 -18.34 6.67 -13.89
C HIS A 313 -16.85 6.87 -14.14
N ILE A 314 -16.32 6.53 -15.30
CA ILE A 314 -14.94 6.80 -15.67
C ILE A 314 -14.83 8.24 -16.15
N ASN A 315 -14.05 9.06 -15.43
CA ASN A 315 -13.82 10.45 -15.82
C ASN A 315 -12.72 10.55 -16.89
N TRP A 316 -11.64 9.78 -16.73
CA TRP A 316 -10.56 9.68 -17.68
C TRP A 316 -9.83 8.34 -17.55
N ASP A 317 -9.23 7.90 -18.64
CA ASP A 317 -8.46 6.66 -18.76
C ASP A 317 -7.23 6.93 -19.65
N ILE A 318 -6.04 6.72 -19.12
CA ILE A 318 -4.79 6.95 -19.81
C ILE A 318 -3.94 5.69 -19.88
N PHE A 319 -3.18 5.56 -20.98
CA PHE A 319 -2.38 4.37 -21.29
C PHE A 319 -0.87 4.68 -21.42
N LYS A 320 -0.51 5.94 -21.52
CA LYS A 320 0.88 6.34 -21.74
C LYS A 320 1.62 6.51 -20.44
N ARG A 321 2.82 5.90 -20.34
CA ARG A 321 3.73 6.05 -19.21
C ARG A 321 3.14 5.64 -17.87
N VAL A 322 2.21 4.70 -17.86
CA VAL A 322 1.58 4.17 -16.67
C VAL A 322 2.50 3.12 -16.03
N PRO A 323 2.76 3.19 -14.71
CA PRO A 323 3.54 2.17 -14.00
C PRO A 323 2.80 0.82 -13.98
N LYS A 324 3.55 -0.28 -13.85
CA LYS A 324 2.98 -1.61 -13.63
C LYS A 324 2.95 -1.96 -12.15
N ARG A 325 3.89 -1.44 -11.34
CA ARG A 325 4.13 -1.84 -9.95
C ARG A 325 4.00 -0.70 -8.94
N SER A 326 4.74 0.39 -9.16
CA SER A 326 4.75 1.53 -8.25
C SER A 326 3.39 2.21 -8.17
N SER A 327 2.94 2.55 -6.96
CA SER A 327 1.71 3.33 -6.78
C SER A 327 1.97 4.81 -7.08
N PRO A 328 1.06 5.52 -7.73
CA PRO A 328 1.16 6.97 -7.86
C PRO A 328 1.01 7.67 -6.50
N ILE A 329 1.31 8.97 -6.48
CA ILE A 329 1.09 9.82 -5.32
C ILE A 329 0.48 11.15 -5.78
N ILE A 330 -0.44 11.70 -4.96
CA ILE A 330 -1.14 12.95 -5.26
C ILE A 330 -0.71 14.02 -4.26
N VAL A 331 -0.28 15.17 -4.77
CA VAL A 331 0.09 16.34 -3.98
C VAL A 331 -0.67 17.55 -4.53
N GLY A 332 -1.63 18.05 -3.76
CA GLY A 332 -2.58 19.04 -4.25
C GLY A 332 -3.44 18.48 -5.39
N ASP A 333 -3.45 19.16 -6.51
CA ASP A 333 -4.15 18.72 -7.73
C ASP A 333 -3.21 18.00 -8.73
N GLN A 334 -1.98 17.68 -8.32
CA GLN A 334 -0.98 17.00 -9.17
C GLN A 334 -0.81 15.54 -8.77
N LEU A 335 -0.80 14.65 -9.77
CA LEU A 335 -0.50 13.23 -9.62
C LEU A 335 0.89 12.94 -10.18
N TYR A 336 1.73 12.31 -9.38
CA TYR A 336 3.07 11.89 -9.78
C TYR A 336 3.13 10.37 -9.87
N MET A 337 3.66 9.87 -10.98
CA MET A 337 3.87 8.43 -11.20
C MET A 337 5.17 8.17 -11.94
N THR A 338 5.78 7.02 -11.67
CA THR A 338 7.03 6.60 -12.31
C THR A 338 6.84 5.24 -12.96
N THR A 339 7.12 5.13 -14.26
CA THR A 339 7.14 3.82 -14.91
C THR A 339 8.23 2.92 -14.30
N ASP A 340 8.10 1.63 -14.53
CA ASP A 340 9.09 0.64 -14.09
C ASP A 340 10.49 0.95 -14.63
N GLU A 341 10.58 1.60 -15.79
CA GLU A 341 11.83 1.98 -16.48
C GLU A 341 12.31 3.40 -16.15
N GLY A 342 11.63 4.11 -15.24
CA GLY A 342 12.08 5.39 -14.69
C GLY A 342 11.65 6.63 -15.47
N ILE A 343 10.52 6.60 -16.15
CA ILE A 343 9.90 7.83 -16.66
C ILE A 343 8.97 8.36 -15.57
N LEU A 344 9.35 9.47 -14.97
CA LEU A 344 8.51 10.23 -14.05
C LEU A 344 7.58 11.12 -14.85
N THR A 345 6.31 11.11 -14.50
CA THR A 345 5.27 11.95 -15.11
C THR A 345 4.47 12.65 -14.02
N CYS A 346 4.23 13.94 -14.20
CA CYS A 346 3.27 14.73 -13.44
C CYS A 346 2.03 14.95 -14.30
N LEU A 347 0.87 14.60 -13.75
CA LEU A 347 -0.43 14.79 -14.38
C LEU A 347 -1.26 15.77 -13.56
N ASP A 348 -2.19 16.46 -14.20
CA ASP A 348 -3.35 17.03 -13.53
C ASP A 348 -4.26 15.88 -13.05
N ALA A 349 -4.50 15.77 -11.73
CA ALA A 349 -5.27 14.68 -11.16
C ALA A 349 -6.77 14.73 -11.53
N LYS A 350 -7.29 15.89 -11.93
CA LYS A 350 -8.68 16.08 -12.34
C LYS A 350 -8.92 15.61 -13.77
N THR A 351 -7.99 15.89 -14.69
CA THR A 351 -8.17 15.66 -16.13
C THR A 351 -7.39 14.47 -16.66
N GLY A 352 -6.32 14.02 -15.95
CA GLY A 352 -5.37 13.02 -16.45
C GLY A 352 -4.38 13.57 -17.49
N GLU A 353 -4.44 14.85 -17.80
CA GLU A 353 -3.51 15.49 -18.75
C GLU A 353 -2.10 15.60 -18.17
N SER A 354 -1.09 15.39 -19.02
CA SER A 354 0.31 15.45 -18.62
C SER A 354 0.79 16.89 -18.56
N ASN A 355 1.23 17.34 -17.37
CA ASN A 355 1.88 18.62 -17.20
C ASN A 355 3.32 18.55 -17.73
N TRP A 356 4.06 17.52 -17.32
CA TRP A 356 5.43 17.26 -17.77
C TRP A 356 5.83 15.80 -17.58
N SER A 357 6.91 15.39 -18.21
CA SER A 357 7.57 14.11 -17.98
C SER A 357 9.08 14.27 -18.10
N ASP A 358 9.81 13.55 -17.23
CA ASP A 358 11.26 13.52 -17.23
C ASP A 358 11.80 12.13 -16.93
N ARG A 359 13.09 11.90 -17.10
CA ARG A 359 13.73 10.62 -16.89
C ARG A 359 14.53 10.57 -15.59
N MET A 360 14.15 9.69 -14.70
CA MET A 360 14.96 9.27 -13.54
C MET A 360 15.59 7.92 -13.87
N PRO A 361 16.89 7.85 -14.19
CA PRO A 361 17.53 6.58 -14.52
C PRO A 361 17.39 5.54 -13.40
N GLY A 362 17.01 4.32 -13.77
CA GLY A 362 16.80 3.22 -12.84
C GLY A 362 15.55 2.40 -13.16
N HIS A 363 15.29 1.41 -12.32
CA HIS A 363 14.06 0.65 -12.30
C HIS A 363 13.32 0.94 -11.00
N TYR A 364 11.98 0.91 -11.03
CA TYR A 364 11.17 1.34 -9.89
C TYR A 364 10.06 0.33 -9.58
N SER A 365 10.13 -0.23 -8.37
CA SER A 365 9.04 -1.00 -7.74
C SER A 365 8.50 -0.29 -6.51
N ALA A 366 9.38 0.37 -5.74
CA ALA A 366 8.99 1.14 -4.57
C ALA A 366 8.06 2.30 -4.94
N SER A 367 7.00 2.47 -4.16
CA SER A 367 6.11 3.63 -4.29
C SER A 367 6.73 4.86 -3.64
N PRO A 368 6.54 6.05 -4.23
CA PRO A 368 7.06 7.31 -3.68
C PRO A 368 6.38 7.68 -2.37
N ILE A 369 7.07 8.54 -1.61
CA ILE A 369 6.54 9.22 -0.42
C ILE A 369 6.63 10.73 -0.60
N PHE A 370 5.75 11.46 0.08
CA PHE A 370 5.74 12.91 0.16
C PHE A 370 5.80 13.38 1.60
N ALA A 371 6.79 14.20 1.90
CA ALA A 371 6.96 14.87 3.19
C ALA A 371 7.80 16.15 3.06
N ASP A 372 7.64 17.09 3.96
CA ASP A 372 8.39 18.35 4.00
C ASP A 372 8.36 19.12 2.67
N GLY A 373 7.23 19.03 1.94
CA GLY A 373 7.08 19.65 0.62
C GLY A 373 7.93 19.01 -0.48
N LYS A 374 8.36 17.75 -0.32
CA LYS A 374 9.24 17.04 -1.27
C LYS A 374 8.75 15.64 -1.55
N LEU A 375 8.98 15.19 -2.77
CA LEU A 375 8.76 13.82 -3.22
C LEU A 375 10.09 13.04 -3.18
N TYR A 376 10.03 11.79 -2.72
CA TYR A 376 11.19 10.89 -2.63
C TYR A 376 10.90 9.62 -3.43
N PHE A 377 11.71 9.32 -4.44
CA PHE A 377 11.59 8.17 -5.33
C PHE A 377 12.79 7.25 -5.15
N PHE A 378 12.57 6.00 -4.72
CA PHE A 378 13.61 5.01 -4.46
C PHE A 378 13.67 3.98 -5.58
N SER A 379 14.86 3.79 -6.17
CA SER A 379 15.05 2.86 -7.30
C SER A 379 15.61 1.51 -6.89
N GLU A 380 15.38 0.49 -7.71
CA GLU A 380 15.95 -0.85 -7.56
C GLU A 380 17.48 -0.90 -7.71
N MET A 381 18.07 0.21 -8.15
CA MET A 381 19.52 0.39 -8.28
C MET A 381 20.15 1.14 -7.09
N GLY A 382 19.38 1.43 -6.04
CA GLY A 382 19.85 2.10 -4.82
C GLY A 382 19.89 3.63 -4.91
N HIS A 383 19.46 4.24 -6.01
CA HIS A 383 19.32 5.68 -6.07
C HIS A 383 18.01 6.15 -5.42
N CYS A 384 18.07 7.32 -4.80
CA CYS A 384 16.86 8.06 -4.43
C CYS A 384 16.92 9.47 -5.01
N TYR A 385 15.86 9.85 -5.70
CA TYR A 385 15.67 11.18 -6.25
C TYR A 385 14.72 11.95 -5.34
N VAL A 386 15.15 13.14 -4.91
CA VAL A 386 14.33 14.07 -4.13
C VAL A 386 13.93 15.21 -5.05
N ILE A 387 12.62 15.44 -5.17
CA ILE A 387 12.05 16.34 -6.18
C ILE A 387 11.09 17.31 -5.49
N ALA A 388 11.14 18.58 -5.86
CA ALA A 388 10.09 19.53 -5.49
C ALA A 388 8.84 19.28 -6.35
N PRO A 389 7.64 19.21 -5.76
CA PRO A 389 6.41 19.22 -6.55
C PRO A 389 6.22 20.56 -7.24
N GLY A 390 5.59 20.57 -8.41
CA GLY A 390 5.34 21.79 -9.17
C GLY A 390 4.96 21.55 -10.63
N GLY A 391 4.78 22.64 -11.35
CA GLY A 391 4.44 22.65 -12.77
C GLY A 391 5.55 22.19 -13.71
N ASP A 392 6.81 22.11 -13.19
CA ASP A 392 7.99 21.67 -13.93
C ASP A 392 8.79 20.65 -13.13
N TYR A 393 9.63 19.88 -13.82
CA TYR A 393 10.57 18.95 -13.16
C TYR A 393 11.66 19.71 -12.42
N ASN A 394 11.72 19.54 -11.11
CA ASN A 394 12.70 20.21 -10.24
C ASN A 394 13.40 19.19 -9.32
N LEU A 395 14.59 18.75 -9.74
CA LEU A 395 15.43 17.84 -8.98
C LEU A 395 16.19 18.60 -7.88
N ILE A 396 15.92 18.28 -6.62
CA ILE A 396 16.62 18.84 -5.46
C ILE A 396 17.94 18.09 -5.22
N SER A 397 17.89 16.75 -5.23
CA SER A 397 19.09 15.94 -4.99
C SER A 397 18.93 14.51 -5.52
N LYS A 398 20.09 13.86 -5.75
CA LYS A 398 20.21 12.45 -6.09
C LYS A 398 21.12 11.79 -5.05
N ASN A 399 20.60 10.83 -4.33
CA ASN A 399 21.28 10.07 -3.29
C ASN A 399 21.57 8.64 -3.74
N LYS A 400 22.50 7.95 -3.08
CA LYS A 400 22.85 6.58 -3.37
C LYS A 400 23.12 5.82 -2.07
N LEU A 401 22.52 4.63 -1.96
CA LEU A 401 22.87 3.63 -0.95
C LEU A 401 23.23 2.31 -1.62
N ASP A 402 23.92 1.47 -0.89
CA ASP A 402 24.29 0.13 -1.35
C ASP A 402 23.02 -0.73 -1.48
N SER A 403 23.03 -1.60 -2.50
CA SER A 403 21.86 -2.40 -2.83
C SER A 403 20.68 -1.55 -3.33
N GLY A 404 19.60 -2.16 -3.78
CA GLY A 404 18.45 -1.49 -4.39
C GLY A 404 17.20 -1.61 -3.54
N PHE A 405 16.17 -0.83 -3.89
CA PHE A 405 14.92 -0.75 -3.16
C PHE A 405 13.78 -1.36 -3.96
N MET A 406 13.20 -2.44 -3.43
CA MET A 406 11.94 -3.01 -3.91
C MET A 406 10.78 -2.55 -3.01
N ALA A 407 11.06 -2.40 -1.71
CA ALA A 407 10.11 -1.94 -0.69
C ALA A 407 9.92 -0.43 -0.74
N SER A 408 8.71 0.02 -0.49
CA SER A 408 8.41 1.44 -0.29
C SER A 408 8.88 1.87 1.11
N PRO A 409 9.45 3.08 1.27
CA PRO A 409 9.92 3.55 2.56
C PRO A 409 8.77 3.92 3.52
N ALA A 410 9.10 4.02 4.80
CA ALA A 410 8.25 4.56 5.85
C ALA A 410 8.84 5.86 6.41
N ILE A 411 7.99 6.70 7.00
CA ILE A 411 8.40 7.91 7.72
C ILE A 411 7.88 7.85 9.16
N SER A 412 8.76 8.11 10.11
CA SER A 412 8.37 8.28 11.50
C SER A 412 9.28 9.30 12.19
N GLY A 413 8.68 10.31 12.82
CA GLY A 413 9.43 11.42 13.40
C GLY A 413 10.23 12.17 12.33
N LYS A 414 11.55 12.31 12.56
CA LYS A 414 12.50 13.02 11.69
C LYS A 414 13.26 12.08 10.73
N ALA A 415 12.83 10.82 10.60
CA ALA A 415 13.58 9.80 9.86
C ALA A 415 12.76 9.14 8.74
N ILE A 416 13.48 8.75 7.69
CA ILE A 416 13.01 7.84 6.65
C ILE A 416 13.57 6.45 6.97
N TYR A 417 12.71 5.44 6.99
CA TYR A 417 13.07 4.04 7.13
C TYR A 417 12.97 3.38 5.77
N ALA A 418 14.12 3.07 5.18
CA ALA A 418 14.20 2.51 3.82
C ALA A 418 14.77 1.09 3.88
N ARG A 419 14.00 0.11 3.38
CA ARG A 419 14.44 -1.26 3.24
C ARG A 419 15.01 -1.50 1.86
N SER A 420 16.32 -1.72 1.78
CA SER A 420 16.97 -2.23 0.58
C SER A 420 16.86 -3.77 0.50
N LYS A 421 17.42 -4.36 -0.54
CA LYS A 421 17.46 -5.83 -0.71
C LYS A 421 18.22 -6.54 0.42
N THR A 422 19.09 -5.84 1.15
CA THR A 422 20.00 -6.43 2.14
C THR A 422 19.98 -5.77 3.52
N HIS A 423 19.48 -4.54 3.64
CA HIS A 423 19.49 -3.77 4.88
C HIS A 423 18.20 -2.99 5.10
N LEU A 424 17.91 -2.69 6.36
CA LEU A 424 17.02 -1.62 6.77
C LEU A 424 17.86 -0.42 7.23
N TYR A 425 17.57 0.75 6.71
CA TYR A 425 18.25 2.02 7.03
C TYR A 425 17.35 2.95 7.82
N ARG A 426 17.92 3.69 8.77
CA ARG A 426 17.35 4.90 9.33
C ARG A 426 18.12 6.09 8.80
N ILE A 427 17.47 6.90 7.98
CA ILE A 427 18.03 8.07 7.30
C ILE A 427 17.46 9.32 7.98
N GLU A 428 18.32 10.14 8.60
CA GLU A 428 17.93 11.38 9.28
C GLU A 428 19.09 12.39 9.27
N ASN A 429 18.80 13.67 9.51
CA ASN A 429 19.85 14.67 9.67
C ASN A 429 20.61 14.41 10.96
N LEU A 430 21.93 14.19 10.85
CA LEU A 430 22.90 13.97 11.93
C LEU A 430 23.77 15.20 12.12
#